data_be2afbefc6e6e5375c2b2e60e25bdd0c
#
_entry.id   be2afbefc6e6e5375c2b2e60e25bdd0c
#
_cell.length_a   1.000
_cell.length_b   1.000
_cell.length_c   1.000
_cell.angle_alpha   90.00
_cell.angle_beta   90.00
_cell.angle_gamma   90.00
#
_symmetry.space_group_name_H-M   'P 1'
#
loop_
_entity.id
_entity.type
_entity.pdbx_description
1 polymer ?
#
loop_
_entity_poly.entity_id
_entity_poly.type
_entity_poly.pdbx_seq_one_letter_code
_entity_poly.pdbx_strand_id
1 'polypeptide(L)'
;KDNSRLNCRIEGLEKKSPVIIIIDRKFKIKKNIDLFNSNKKIYLFTSTKKISLNRRKNNKKIKIIYNKMEMPIDYIKIFLYLKKIGFSRILVESGLNFINFLISNKFINSLLIFQSDKKLKSEGSHILKKELIIKMIRKNKVKVNLFNNKLYKIGLKNV
;
A
#
# COMPACT_ATOMS: atom_id res chain seq x y z
N LYS A 1 12.06 1.69 3.47
CA LYS A 1 12.86 2.75 4.03
C LYS A 1 12.96 3.90 3.04
N ASP A 2 12.21 3.77 1.97
CA ASP A 2 12.10 4.75 0.92
C ASP A 2 11.20 5.87 1.40
N ASN A 3 11.64 7.11 1.22
CA ASN A 3 10.85 8.28 1.57
C ASN A 3 9.82 8.55 0.44
N SER A 4 8.88 7.63 0.27
CA SER A 4 7.88 7.66 -0.82
C SER A 4 6.98 8.87 -0.70
N ARG A 5 6.79 9.60 -1.79
CA ARG A 5 5.90 10.79 -1.82
C ARG A 5 4.45 10.47 -2.16
N LEU A 6 4.17 9.33 -2.77
CA LEU A 6 2.82 8.86 -3.17
C LEU A 6 1.98 9.96 -3.82
N ASN A 7 2.53 10.65 -4.81
CA ASN A 7 1.87 11.75 -5.51
C ASN A 7 1.52 11.38 -6.96
N CYS A 8 0.55 12.10 -7.54
CA CYS A 8 0.31 12.06 -8.97
C CYS A 8 1.47 12.79 -9.67
N ARG A 9 2.11 12.12 -10.64
CA ARG A 9 3.22 12.68 -11.43
C ARG A 9 2.83 12.98 -12.87
N ILE A 10 1.52 12.99 -13.15
CA ILE A 10 0.98 13.34 -14.46
C ILE A 10 0.83 14.85 -14.48
N GLU A 11 1.44 15.50 -15.47
CA GLU A 11 1.37 16.93 -15.68
C GLU A 11 -0.08 17.40 -15.76
N GLY A 12 -0.40 18.48 -15.07
CA GLY A 12 -1.76 19.02 -14.95
C GLY A 12 -2.70 18.27 -13.99
N LEU A 13 -2.29 17.10 -13.45
CA LEU A 13 -3.10 16.32 -12.50
C LEU A 13 -2.52 16.25 -11.09
N GLU A 14 -1.52 17.04 -10.75
CA GLU A 14 -0.83 17.02 -9.46
C GLU A 14 -1.79 17.27 -8.29
N LYS A 15 -2.79 18.13 -8.49
CA LYS A 15 -3.85 18.43 -7.50
C LYS A 15 -4.78 17.25 -7.25
N LYS A 16 -4.84 16.27 -8.16
CA LYS A 16 -5.63 15.04 -8.04
C LYS A 16 -4.86 13.91 -7.32
N SER A 17 -3.81 14.24 -6.60
CA SER A 17 -3.07 13.27 -5.79
C SER A 17 -3.99 12.55 -4.80
N PRO A 18 -3.86 11.23 -4.64
CA PRO A 18 -4.74 10.44 -3.79
C PRO A 18 -4.58 10.79 -2.31
N VAL A 19 -5.62 10.51 -1.54
CA VAL A 19 -5.53 10.48 -0.07
C VAL A 19 -4.61 9.34 0.34
N ILE A 20 -3.81 9.57 1.37
CA ILE A 20 -2.82 8.59 1.83
C ILE A 20 -3.38 7.84 3.03
N ILE A 21 -3.26 6.51 2.97
CA ILE A 21 -3.61 5.61 4.06
C ILE A 21 -2.34 4.92 4.52
N ILE A 22 -2.03 5.02 5.81
CA ILE A 22 -0.87 4.40 6.43
C ILE A 22 -1.36 3.40 7.45
N ILE A 23 -0.88 2.15 7.34
CA ILE A 23 -1.09 1.10 8.33
C ILE A 23 0.23 0.90 9.06
N ASP A 24 0.31 1.38 10.30
CA ASP A 24 1.51 1.26 11.14
C ASP A 24 1.14 0.71 12.52
N ARG A 25 1.05 -0.61 12.60
CA ARG A 25 0.61 -1.32 13.81
C ARG A 25 1.32 -0.87 15.08
N LYS A 26 2.65 -0.70 15.03
CA LYS A 26 3.50 -0.37 16.17
C LYS A 26 3.84 1.11 16.30
N PHE A 27 3.29 1.96 15.43
CA PHE A 27 3.55 3.39 15.39
C PHE A 27 5.04 3.75 15.28
N LYS A 28 5.74 3.05 14.39
CA LYS A 28 7.19 3.20 14.17
C LYS A 28 7.57 4.22 13.11
N ILE A 29 6.58 4.77 12.39
CA ILE A 29 6.84 5.72 11.31
C ILE A 29 7.54 6.97 11.83
N LYS A 30 8.61 7.36 11.16
CA LYS A 30 9.38 8.56 11.52
C LYS A 30 8.55 9.83 11.27
N LYS A 31 8.82 10.90 12.06
CA LYS A 31 8.10 12.17 11.93
C LYS A 31 8.51 12.98 10.71
N ASN A 32 9.76 12.88 10.31
CA ASN A 32 10.40 13.70 9.28
C ASN A 32 10.34 13.08 7.88
N ILE A 33 9.26 12.38 7.55
CA ILE A 33 9.05 11.85 6.21
C ILE A 33 8.31 12.86 5.33
N ASP A 34 8.61 12.88 4.04
CA ASP A 34 8.01 13.81 3.06
C ASP A 34 6.49 13.73 3.02
N LEU A 35 5.91 12.55 3.29
CA LEU A 35 4.46 12.37 3.34
C LEU A 35 3.78 13.31 4.32
N PHE A 36 4.39 13.56 5.49
CA PHE A 36 3.80 14.42 6.52
C PHE A 36 3.94 15.91 6.22
N ASN A 37 4.91 16.27 5.38
CA ASN A 37 5.12 17.64 4.91
C ASN A 37 4.23 17.96 3.70
N SER A 38 3.57 16.97 3.13
CA SER A 38 2.66 17.17 2.01
C SER A 38 1.34 17.79 2.46
N ASN A 39 0.70 18.53 1.54
CA ASN A 39 -0.63 19.10 1.76
C ASN A 39 -1.78 18.07 1.69
N LYS A 40 -1.47 16.77 1.79
CA LYS A 40 -2.43 15.68 1.61
C LYS A 40 -3.13 15.29 2.91
N LYS A 41 -4.36 14.81 2.76
CA LYS A 41 -5.07 14.18 3.86
C LYS A 41 -4.49 12.78 4.11
N ILE A 42 -4.15 12.48 5.35
CA ILE A 42 -3.54 11.22 5.75
C ILE A 42 -4.41 10.56 6.82
N TYR A 43 -4.76 9.30 6.60
CA TYR A 43 -5.35 8.44 7.62
C TYR A 43 -4.29 7.45 8.09
N LEU A 44 -3.91 7.51 9.35
CA LEU A 44 -2.93 6.62 9.95
C LEU A 44 -3.63 5.68 10.94
N PHE A 45 -3.64 4.38 10.61
CA PHE A 45 -4.16 3.34 11.48
C PHE A 45 -3.03 2.74 12.30
N THR A 46 -3.27 2.58 13.61
CA THR A 46 -2.29 2.00 14.53
C THR A 46 -2.96 1.23 15.66
N SER A 47 -2.28 0.20 16.20
CA SER A 47 -2.73 -0.52 17.39
C SER A 47 -2.18 0.05 18.69
N THR A 48 -1.40 1.12 18.62
CA THR A 48 -0.81 1.77 19.79
C THR A 48 -1.79 2.78 20.38
N LYS A 49 -2.30 2.51 21.59
CA LYS A 49 -3.23 3.41 22.30
C LYS A 49 -2.54 4.66 22.86
N LYS A 50 -1.33 4.50 23.42
CA LYS A 50 -0.55 5.61 24.00
C LYS A 50 0.15 6.41 22.91
N ILE A 51 -0.61 7.14 22.11
CA ILE A 51 -0.05 8.14 21.23
C ILE A 51 -0.07 9.44 22.03
N SER A 52 1.08 9.93 22.41
CA SER A 52 1.21 11.30 22.90
C SER A 52 0.76 12.22 21.74
N LEU A 53 -0.50 12.61 21.78
CA LEU A 53 -1.15 13.48 20.79
C LEU A 53 -0.43 14.81 20.62
N ASN A 54 0.38 15.21 21.61
CA ASN A 54 1.17 16.44 21.58
C ASN A 54 2.17 16.53 20.43
N ARG A 55 2.52 15.41 19.81
CA ARG A 55 3.54 15.37 18.75
C ARG A 55 3.01 15.64 17.33
N ARG A 56 1.68 15.65 17.12
CA ARG A 56 1.08 15.85 15.77
C ARG A 56 -0.17 16.73 15.77
N LYS A 57 -0.48 17.42 16.88
CA LYS A 57 -1.66 18.30 17.01
C LYS A 57 -1.74 19.42 15.97
N ASN A 58 -0.61 19.84 15.42
CA ASN A 58 -0.57 20.98 14.51
C ASN A 58 -0.87 20.65 13.04
N ASN A 59 -0.99 19.38 12.67
CA ASN A 59 -1.32 19.04 11.28
C ASN A 59 -2.77 18.53 11.18
N LYS A 60 -3.71 19.45 10.92
CA LYS A 60 -5.15 19.17 10.73
C LYS A 60 -5.43 18.15 9.64
N LYS A 61 -4.44 17.80 8.81
CA LYS A 61 -4.57 16.87 7.70
C LYS A 61 -4.28 15.42 8.08
N ILE A 62 -3.66 15.16 9.23
CA ILE A 62 -3.34 13.80 9.69
C ILE A 62 -4.39 13.35 10.70
N LYS A 63 -5.18 12.35 10.33
CA LYS A 63 -6.13 11.68 11.24
C LYS A 63 -5.54 10.36 11.70
N ILE A 64 -5.23 10.25 12.99
CA ILE A 64 -4.75 9.01 13.61
C ILE A 64 -5.96 8.25 14.13
N ILE A 65 -6.05 6.97 13.79
CA ILE A 65 -7.16 6.08 14.12
C ILE A 65 -6.60 4.85 14.81
N TYR A 66 -7.06 4.65 16.04
CA TYR A 66 -6.76 3.41 16.76
C TYR A 66 -7.60 2.27 16.16
N ASN A 67 -6.94 1.18 15.82
CA ASN A 67 -7.58 -0.07 15.41
C ASN A 67 -6.70 -1.25 15.82
N LYS A 68 -7.28 -2.27 16.43
CA LYS A 68 -6.59 -3.53 16.67
C LYS A 68 -6.21 -4.15 15.33
N MET A 69 -5.04 -4.77 15.22
CA MET A 69 -4.53 -5.36 13.97
C MET A 69 -3.81 -6.67 14.26
N GLU A 70 -4.52 -7.59 14.89
CA GLU A 70 -3.99 -8.91 15.26
C GLU A 70 -4.58 -10.00 14.38
N MET A 71 -5.87 -9.90 14.08
CA MET A 71 -6.63 -10.88 13.32
C MET A 71 -7.06 -10.31 11.96
N PRO A 72 -7.32 -11.15 10.95
CA PRO A 72 -7.84 -10.69 9.65
C PRO A 72 -9.09 -9.82 9.75
N ILE A 73 -10.00 -10.13 10.67
CA ILE A 73 -11.22 -9.35 10.91
C ILE A 73 -10.94 -7.88 11.28
N ASP A 74 -9.81 -7.61 11.93
CA ASP A 74 -9.44 -6.25 12.30
C ASP A 74 -9.10 -5.40 11.06
N TYR A 75 -8.54 -6.00 10.04
CA TYR A 75 -8.27 -5.33 8.76
C TYR A 75 -9.57 -5.11 7.96
N ILE A 76 -10.54 -6.02 8.05
CA ILE A 76 -11.88 -5.80 7.49
C ILE A 76 -12.50 -4.54 8.07
N LYS A 77 -12.39 -4.30 9.38
CA LYS A 77 -12.88 -3.07 10.02
C LYS A 77 -12.23 -1.81 9.44
N ILE A 78 -10.93 -1.86 9.13
CA ILE A 78 -10.23 -0.76 8.46
C ILE A 78 -10.84 -0.51 7.07
N PHE A 79 -11.00 -1.57 6.26
CA PHE A 79 -11.55 -1.43 4.90
C PHE A 79 -13.01 -0.96 4.92
N LEU A 80 -13.84 -1.45 5.84
CA LEU A 80 -15.21 -0.99 6.01
C LEU A 80 -15.27 0.48 6.43
N TYR A 81 -14.41 0.90 7.34
CA TYR A 81 -14.28 2.31 7.72
C TYR A 81 -13.92 3.18 6.50
N LEU A 82 -12.93 2.75 5.71
CA LEU A 82 -12.52 3.46 4.50
C LEU A 82 -13.64 3.54 3.47
N LYS A 83 -14.39 2.45 3.27
CA LYS A 83 -15.59 2.43 2.42
C LYS A 83 -16.65 3.41 2.92
N LYS A 84 -16.93 3.43 4.24
CA LYS A 84 -17.91 4.34 4.86
C LYS A 84 -17.59 5.82 4.64
N ILE A 85 -16.30 6.17 4.58
CA ILE A 85 -15.86 7.56 4.32
C ILE A 85 -15.63 7.86 2.84
N GLY A 86 -16.10 6.97 1.92
CA GLY A 86 -16.20 7.23 0.50
C GLY A 86 -15.08 6.63 -0.38
N PHE A 87 -14.17 5.81 0.16
CA PHE A 87 -13.13 5.17 -0.67
C PHE A 87 -13.63 3.86 -1.26
N SER A 88 -13.85 3.83 -2.57
CA SER A 88 -14.27 2.64 -3.33
C SER A 88 -13.10 1.84 -3.91
N ARG A 89 -11.94 2.48 -4.10
CA ARG A 89 -10.73 1.85 -4.64
C ARG A 89 -9.52 2.23 -3.80
N ILE A 90 -8.71 1.24 -3.47
CA ILE A 90 -7.48 1.40 -2.69
C ILE A 90 -6.35 0.73 -3.45
N LEU A 91 -5.30 1.51 -3.78
CA LEU A 91 -4.04 0.98 -4.26
C LEU A 91 -3.17 0.67 -3.04
N VAL A 92 -2.66 -0.56 -2.95
CA VAL A 92 -1.79 -0.98 -1.85
C VAL A 92 -0.37 -1.07 -2.37
N GLU A 93 0.51 -0.23 -1.83
CA GLU A 93 1.95 -0.29 -2.04
C GLU A 93 2.60 -0.67 -0.71
N SER A 94 3.06 -1.90 -0.58
CA SER A 94 3.63 -2.41 0.67
C SER A 94 4.65 -3.52 0.45
N GLY A 95 5.36 -3.90 1.50
CA GLY A 95 6.26 -5.06 1.46
C GLY A 95 5.51 -6.38 1.27
N LEU A 96 6.23 -7.38 0.74
CA LEU A 96 5.68 -8.67 0.32
C LEU A 96 4.93 -9.42 1.44
N ASN A 97 5.33 -9.29 2.69
CA ASN A 97 4.64 -9.95 3.81
C ASN A 97 3.19 -9.47 3.97
N PHE A 98 2.96 -8.16 3.82
CA PHE A 98 1.61 -7.62 3.91
C PHE A 98 0.80 -7.95 2.65
N ILE A 99 1.41 -7.93 1.48
CA ILE A 99 0.75 -8.38 0.23
C ILE A 99 0.34 -9.84 0.35
N ASN A 100 1.21 -10.74 0.83
CA ASN A 100 0.88 -12.14 1.07
C ASN A 100 -0.29 -12.31 2.04
N PHE A 101 -0.28 -11.56 3.14
CA PHE A 101 -1.41 -11.56 4.06
C PHE A 101 -2.73 -11.17 3.38
N LEU A 102 -2.72 -10.12 2.56
CA LEU A 102 -3.91 -9.66 1.85
C LEU A 102 -4.41 -10.68 0.81
N ILE A 103 -3.49 -11.35 0.09
CA ILE A 103 -3.81 -12.41 -0.88
C ILE A 103 -4.44 -13.60 -0.16
N SER A 104 -3.78 -14.11 0.89
CA SER A 104 -4.22 -15.29 1.65
C SER A 104 -5.59 -15.09 2.29
N ASN A 105 -5.95 -13.86 2.65
CA ASN A 105 -7.25 -13.53 3.22
C ASN A 105 -8.26 -13.01 2.18
N LYS A 106 -7.96 -13.11 0.88
CA LYS A 106 -8.83 -12.68 -0.22
C LYS A 106 -9.28 -11.21 -0.14
N PHE A 107 -8.43 -10.33 0.38
CA PHE A 107 -8.72 -8.89 0.54
C PHE A 107 -8.39 -8.07 -0.70
N ILE A 108 -7.71 -8.64 -1.70
CA ILE A 108 -7.34 -7.97 -2.94
C ILE A 108 -8.08 -8.58 -4.13
N ASN A 109 -8.57 -7.70 -5.00
CA ASN A 109 -9.26 -8.10 -6.23
C ASN A 109 -8.30 -8.27 -7.42
N SER A 110 -7.20 -7.53 -7.42
CA SER A 110 -6.21 -7.59 -8.50
C SER A 110 -4.81 -7.25 -7.99
N LEU A 111 -3.83 -7.89 -8.61
CA LEU A 111 -2.41 -7.69 -8.35
C LEU A 111 -1.75 -7.13 -9.60
N LEU A 112 -0.97 -6.06 -9.45
CA LEU A 112 -0.12 -5.50 -10.49
C LEU A 112 1.33 -5.84 -10.16
N ILE A 113 2.02 -6.51 -11.10
CA ILE A 113 3.43 -6.88 -10.95
C ILE A 113 4.23 -6.18 -12.02
N PHE A 114 5.15 -5.32 -11.59
CA PHE A 114 6.17 -4.73 -12.46
C PHE A 114 7.43 -5.59 -12.37
N GLN A 115 7.86 -6.09 -13.51
CA GLN A 115 9.09 -6.87 -13.63
C GLN A 115 10.12 -6.05 -14.39
N SER A 116 11.24 -5.75 -13.72
CA SER A 116 12.40 -5.15 -14.39
C SER A 116 13.17 -6.20 -15.20
N ASP A 117 13.77 -5.77 -16.28
CA ASP A 117 14.78 -6.54 -17.04
C ASP A 117 16.12 -6.64 -16.31
N LYS A 118 16.37 -5.71 -15.38
CA LYS A 118 17.62 -5.69 -14.61
C LYS A 118 17.59 -6.74 -13.50
N LYS A 119 18.60 -7.60 -13.47
CA LYS A 119 18.82 -8.54 -12.37
C LYS A 119 19.39 -7.81 -11.15
N LEU A 120 18.88 -8.09 -9.98
CA LEU A 120 19.46 -7.65 -8.72
C LEU A 120 20.73 -8.47 -8.46
N LYS A 121 21.78 -7.84 -7.92
CA LYS A 121 23.05 -8.50 -7.59
C LYS A 121 22.93 -9.50 -6.42
N SER A 122 21.90 -9.38 -5.60
CA SER A 122 21.63 -10.27 -4.46
C SER A 122 20.15 -10.63 -4.38
N GLU A 123 19.84 -11.80 -3.83
CA GLU A 123 18.46 -12.17 -3.53
C GLU A 123 17.90 -11.29 -2.41
N GLY A 124 16.68 -10.80 -2.59
CA GLY A 124 15.96 -10.06 -1.54
C GLY A 124 15.58 -10.98 -0.38
N SER A 125 15.51 -10.43 0.82
CA SER A 125 15.13 -11.17 2.05
C SER A 125 13.67 -11.65 2.08
N HIS A 126 12.85 -11.28 1.11
CA HIS A 126 11.42 -11.60 1.08
C HIS A 126 11.06 -12.16 -0.28
N ILE A 127 10.94 -13.47 -0.35
CA ILE A 127 10.54 -14.17 -1.56
C ILE A 127 9.05 -14.50 -1.46
N LEU A 128 8.23 -13.90 -2.31
CA LEU A 128 6.94 -14.49 -2.67
C LEU A 128 7.24 -15.87 -3.26
N LYS A 129 6.50 -16.92 -2.88
CA LYS A 129 6.71 -18.26 -3.42
C LYS A 129 6.79 -18.16 -4.95
N LYS A 130 7.99 -18.32 -5.47
CA LYS A 130 8.37 -18.09 -6.88
C LYS A 130 7.43 -18.81 -7.86
N GLU A 131 6.95 -19.98 -7.47
CA GLU A 131 6.02 -20.81 -8.24
C GLU A 131 4.64 -20.18 -8.42
N LEU A 132 4.12 -19.51 -7.38
CA LEU A 132 2.82 -18.80 -7.44
C LEU A 132 2.89 -17.62 -8.41
N ILE A 133 3.96 -16.84 -8.34
CA ILE A 133 4.19 -15.71 -9.24
C ILE A 133 4.36 -16.20 -10.68
N ILE A 134 5.16 -17.24 -10.92
CA ILE A 134 5.43 -17.77 -12.27
C ILE A 134 4.14 -18.27 -12.92
N LYS A 135 3.29 -19.02 -12.20
CA LYS A 135 1.99 -19.45 -12.71
C LYS A 135 1.08 -18.27 -13.06
N MET A 136 1.08 -17.22 -12.23
CA MET A 136 0.24 -16.04 -12.42
C MET A 136 0.72 -15.14 -13.56
N ILE A 137 2.03 -15.02 -13.76
CA ILE A 137 2.65 -14.14 -14.77
C ILE A 137 2.43 -14.67 -16.20
N ARG A 138 2.43 -16.00 -16.42
CA ARG A 138 2.44 -16.60 -17.77
C ARG A 138 1.28 -16.17 -18.68
N LYS A 139 0.12 -15.77 -18.16
CA LYS A 139 -1.09 -15.47 -18.94
C LYS A 139 -1.60 -14.03 -18.89
N ASN A 140 -0.97 -13.14 -18.13
CA ASN A 140 -1.57 -11.86 -17.74
C ASN A 140 -0.72 -10.62 -18.06
N LYS A 141 0.13 -10.70 -19.09
CA LYS A 141 0.96 -9.56 -19.52
C LYS A 141 0.07 -8.47 -20.13
N VAL A 142 0.24 -7.24 -19.64
CA VAL A 142 -0.43 -6.06 -20.20
C VAL A 142 0.43 -5.48 -21.32
N LYS A 143 -0.18 -5.20 -22.48
CA LYS A 143 0.49 -4.53 -23.59
C LYS A 143 0.61 -3.02 -23.26
N VAL A 144 1.73 -2.64 -22.65
CA VAL A 144 2.09 -1.23 -22.38
C VAL A 144 3.56 -1.04 -22.73
N ASN A 145 3.89 0.14 -23.24
CA ASN A 145 5.29 0.48 -23.48
C ASN A 145 5.92 0.94 -22.15
N LEU A 146 6.72 0.05 -21.56
CA LEU A 146 7.51 0.31 -20.37
C LEU A 146 8.99 0.11 -20.65
N PHE A 147 9.41 0.39 -21.88
CA PHE A 147 10.73 0.04 -22.41
C PHE A 147 10.97 -1.47 -22.25
N ASN A 148 12.03 -1.89 -21.58
CA ASN A 148 12.33 -3.32 -21.36
C ASN A 148 11.60 -3.93 -20.16
N ASN A 149 10.86 -3.15 -19.38
CA ASN A 149 10.11 -3.66 -18.23
C ASN A 149 8.79 -4.30 -18.67
N LYS A 150 8.24 -5.16 -17.83
CA LYS A 150 6.98 -5.86 -18.08
C LYS A 150 5.98 -5.55 -16.96
N LEU A 151 4.71 -5.38 -17.35
CA LEU A 151 3.58 -5.25 -16.43
C LEU A 151 2.66 -6.44 -16.58
N TYR A 152 2.26 -7.00 -15.45
CA TYR A 152 1.25 -8.05 -15.37
C TYR A 152 0.10 -7.60 -14.49
N LYS A 153 -1.14 -7.83 -14.95
CA LYS A 153 -2.35 -7.54 -14.16
C LYS A 153 -3.09 -8.86 -13.93
N ILE A 154 -3.19 -9.27 -12.70
CA ILE A 154 -3.74 -10.57 -12.29
C ILE A 154 -5.04 -10.32 -11.52
N GLY A 155 -6.15 -10.85 -11.99
CA GLY A 155 -7.42 -10.90 -11.26
C GLY A 155 -7.37 -12.00 -10.20
N LEU A 156 -7.69 -11.69 -8.95
CA LEU A 156 -7.63 -12.62 -7.81
C LEU A 156 -9.02 -13.07 -7.32
N LYS A 157 -10.10 -12.62 -7.95
CA LYS A 157 -11.47 -12.97 -7.53
C LYS A 157 -11.84 -14.44 -7.74
N ASN A 158 -11.09 -15.19 -8.56
CA ASN A 158 -11.39 -16.57 -8.98
C ASN A 158 -10.24 -17.53 -8.67
N VAL A 159 -9.43 -17.25 -7.65
CA VAL A 159 -8.35 -18.14 -7.19
C VAL A 159 -8.69 -18.71 -5.82
#